data_9e5d82dedad188d34838a7d244217e3b
#
_entry.id   9e5d82dedad188d34838a7d244217e3b
#
_cell.length_a   1.000
_cell.length_b   1.000
_cell.length_c   1.000
_cell.angle_alpha   90.00
_cell.angle_beta   90.00
_cell.angle_gamma   90.00
#
_symmetry.space_group_name_H-M   'P 1'
#
loop_
_entity.id
_entity.type
_entity.pdbx_description
1 polymer ?
#
loop_
_entity_poly.entity_id
_entity_poly.type
_entity_poly.pdbx_seq_one_letter_code
_entity_poly.pdbx_strand_id
1 'polypeptide(L)'
;MTSPSVQEHRDKGRGPVRCAVLTVSDTRTLETDEGGRLVVQLLESAGHVVVRRGIVPDEPAEIRTWLDQALGDPDVQAVLTTGGTGIAPRDRTCEVVSEVLEKRLDGFGELFRMLSYQEVGPAAMLSRAVGGVARGKVVLAMPGSPAAVQLAMEKLVLPELGHLVWEASRPPRPRVGEGEAGR
;
A
#
# COMPACT_ATOMS: atom_id res chain seq x y z
N MET A 1 6.57 -0.52 24.46
CA MET A 1 5.23 -0.88 24.95
C MET A 1 4.22 -0.18 24.05
N THR A 2 3.27 -0.92 23.47
CA THR A 2 2.23 -0.37 22.59
C THR A 2 1.15 0.28 23.48
N SER A 3 0.68 1.49 23.15
CA SER A 3 -0.40 2.14 23.86
C SER A 3 -1.68 1.27 23.82
N PRO A 4 -2.49 1.19 24.92
CA PRO A 4 -3.73 0.43 24.94
C PRO A 4 -4.70 0.77 23.80
N SER A 5 -4.77 2.05 23.40
CA SER A 5 -5.59 2.50 22.27
C SER A 5 -5.12 1.94 20.92
N VAL A 6 -3.82 1.87 20.70
CA VAL A 6 -3.24 1.28 19.46
C VAL A 6 -3.55 -0.22 19.41
N GLN A 7 -3.46 -0.91 20.54
CA GLN A 7 -3.78 -2.34 20.59
C GLN A 7 -5.27 -2.59 20.31
N GLU A 8 -6.16 -1.81 20.87
CA GLU A 8 -7.61 -1.90 20.61
C GLU A 8 -7.94 -1.69 19.12
N HIS A 9 -7.27 -0.74 18.45
CA HIS A 9 -7.47 -0.48 17.02
C HIS A 9 -6.93 -1.63 16.16
N ARG A 10 -5.77 -2.19 16.50
CA ARG A 10 -5.24 -3.39 15.83
C ARG A 10 -6.17 -4.59 15.99
N ASP A 11 -6.77 -4.75 17.16
CA ASP A 11 -7.71 -5.84 17.43
C ASP A 11 -8.98 -5.74 16.57
N LYS A 12 -9.45 -4.52 16.28
CA LYS A 12 -10.58 -4.27 15.37
C LYS A 12 -10.25 -4.55 13.90
N GLY A 13 -8.98 -4.45 13.52
CA GLY A 13 -8.48 -4.78 12.17
C GLY A 13 -8.10 -6.25 12.00
N ARG A 14 -8.35 -7.13 12.97
CA ARG A 14 -8.03 -8.56 12.87
C ARG A 14 -8.93 -9.24 11.83
N GLY A 15 -8.30 -9.86 10.85
CA GLY A 15 -8.96 -10.63 9.81
C GLY A 15 -8.20 -10.61 8.49
N PRO A 16 -8.52 -11.51 7.57
CA PRO A 16 -7.91 -11.51 6.25
C PRO A 16 -8.29 -10.24 5.49
N VAL A 17 -7.28 -9.53 4.96
CA VAL A 17 -7.45 -8.40 4.06
C VAL A 17 -7.40 -8.90 2.62
N ARG A 18 -8.31 -8.41 1.77
CA ARG A 18 -8.38 -8.73 0.34
C ARG A 18 -7.57 -7.71 -0.43
N CYS A 19 -6.46 -8.16 -0.99
CA CYS A 19 -5.42 -7.33 -1.59
C CYS A 19 -5.40 -7.45 -3.10
N ALA A 20 -5.12 -6.34 -3.78
CA ALA A 20 -4.69 -6.31 -5.16
C ALA A 20 -3.20 -5.98 -5.22
N VAL A 21 -2.44 -6.70 -6.04
CA VAL A 21 -0.99 -6.55 -6.19
C VAL A 21 -0.65 -6.15 -7.62
N LEU A 22 0.01 -5.01 -7.79
CA LEU A 22 0.49 -4.51 -9.08
C LEU A 22 2.01 -4.47 -9.10
N THR A 23 2.62 -5.07 -10.12
CA THR A 23 4.02 -4.83 -10.45
C THR A 23 4.10 -3.86 -11.61
N VAL A 24 4.90 -2.81 -11.48
CA VAL A 24 5.18 -1.85 -12.55
C VAL A 24 6.58 -2.13 -13.08
N SER A 25 6.67 -2.56 -14.34
CA SER A 25 7.95 -2.91 -14.98
C SER A 25 7.83 -3.05 -16.48
N ASP A 26 8.77 -2.47 -17.21
CA ASP A 26 8.92 -2.62 -18.67
C ASP A 26 9.50 -3.99 -19.09
N THR A 27 10.09 -4.75 -18.15
CA THR A 27 10.91 -5.93 -18.49
C THR A 27 10.48 -7.23 -17.82
N ARG A 28 9.64 -7.17 -16.78
CA ARG A 28 9.20 -8.36 -16.04
C ARG A 28 7.95 -8.98 -16.64
N THR A 29 7.87 -10.30 -16.56
CA THR A 29 6.66 -11.10 -16.79
C THR A 29 6.20 -11.71 -15.47
N LEU A 30 5.01 -12.32 -15.41
CA LEU A 30 4.55 -13.03 -14.21
C LEU A 30 5.52 -14.11 -13.71
N GLU A 31 6.29 -14.71 -14.62
CA GLU A 31 7.29 -15.74 -14.29
C GLU A 31 8.59 -15.15 -13.73
N THR A 32 8.99 -13.97 -14.21
CA THR A 32 10.25 -13.31 -13.83
C THR A 32 10.09 -12.23 -12.77
N ASP A 33 8.85 -11.95 -12.34
CA ASP A 33 8.52 -10.95 -11.33
C ASP A 33 8.76 -11.50 -9.92
N GLU A 34 9.99 -11.38 -9.44
CA GLU A 34 10.38 -11.80 -8.10
C GLU A 34 9.76 -10.90 -7.01
N GLY A 35 9.73 -9.59 -7.23
CA GLY A 35 9.20 -8.61 -6.25
C GLY A 35 7.70 -8.81 -6.01
N GLY A 36 6.89 -8.81 -7.08
CA GLY A 36 5.45 -9.00 -6.95
C GLY A 36 5.09 -10.38 -6.43
N ARG A 37 5.85 -11.44 -6.83
CA ARG A 37 5.66 -12.78 -6.27
C ARG A 37 5.94 -12.80 -4.76
N LEU A 38 6.98 -12.11 -4.30
CA LEU A 38 7.30 -12.02 -2.88
C LEU A 38 6.19 -11.27 -2.11
N VAL A 39 5.63 -10.18 -2.64
CA VAL A 39 4.47 -9.51 -2.04
C VAL A 39 3.32 -10.49 -1.85
N VAL A 40 2.96 -11.26 -2.89
CA VAL A 40 1.89 -12.27 -2.82
C VAL A 40 2.17 -13.31 -1.75
N GLN A 41 3.37 -13.93 -1.76
CA GLN A 41 3.76 -14.94 -0.79
C GLN A 41 3.68 -14.45 0.65
N LEU A 42 4.15 -13.23 0.91
CA LEU A 42 4.13 -12.64 2.25
C LEU A 42 2.71 -12.32 2.72
N LEU A 43 1.84 -11.82 1.83
CA LEU A 43 0.43 -11.59 2.15
C LEU A 43 -0.29 -12.90 2.49
N GLU A 44 -0.15 -13.93 1.66
CA GLU A 44 -0.80 -15.23 1.85
C GLU A 44 -0.28 -15.94 3.10
N SER A 45 1.03 -15.89 3.36
CA SER A 45 1.64 -16.44 4.57
C SER A 45 1.16 -15.76 5.85
N ALA A 46 0.77 -14.48 5.77
CA ALA A 46 0.18 -13.73 6.87
C ALA A 46 -1.35 -13.93 6.98
N GLY A 47 -1.95 -14.76 6.14
CA GLY A 47 -3.40 -15.07 6.16
C GLY A 47 -4.26 -14.05 5.42
N HIS A 48 -3.68 -13.17 4.61
CA HIS A 48 -4.41 -12.27 3.71
C HIS A 48 -4.73 -12.96 2.37
N VAL A 49 -5.60 -12.36 1.57
CA VAL A 49 -6.07 -12.95 0.31
C VAL A 49 -5.68 -12.03 -0.84
N VAL A 50 -4.97 -12.54 -1.84
CA VAL A 50 -4.70 -11.80 -3.07
C VAL A 50 -5.82 -12.11 -4.08
N VAL A 51 -6.72 -11.13 -4.28
CA VAL A 51 -7.87 -11.27 -5.18
C VAL A 51 -7.55 -10.81 -6.61
N ARG A 52 -6.49 -10.02 -6.79
CA ARG A 52 -6.05 -9.53 -8.09
C ARG A 52 -4.54 -9.37 -8.12
N ARG A 53 -3.90 -9.81 -9.21
CA ARG A 53 -2.48 -9.56 -9.50
C ARG A 53 -2.33 -9.12 -10.94
N GLY A 54 -1.43 -8.17 -11.19
CA GLY A 54 -1.12 -7.71 -12.54
C GLY A 54 0.29 -7.15 -12.66
N ILE A 55 0.74 -7.04 -13.92
CA ILE A 55 1.95 -6.33 -14.31
C ILE A 55 1.55 -5.34 -15.39
N VAL A 56 2.05 -4.12 -15.30
CA VAL A 56 1.91 -3.10 -16.33
C VAL A 56 3.27 -2.45 -16.62
N PRO A 57 3.49 -1.92 -17.82
CA PRO A 57 4.69 -1.12 -18.11
C PRO A 57 4.72 0.18 -17.29
N ASP A 58 5.90 0.82 -17.22
CA ASP A 58 6.12 2.12 -16.59
C ASP A 58 5.50 3.27 -17.43
N GLU A 59 4.20 3.12 -17.75
CA GLU A 59 3.39 4.10 -18.45
C GLU A 59 2.28 4.64 -17.52
N PRO A 60 2.22 5.97 -17.26
CA PRO A 60 1.25 6.55 -16.33
C PRO A 60 -0.20 6.16 -16.62
N ALA A 61 -0.60 6.09 -17.89
CA ALA A 61 -1.96 5.72 -18.28
C ALA A 61 -2.30 4.27 -17.93
N GLU A 62 -1.35 3.35 -18.12
CA GLU A 62 -1.52 1.92 -17.80
C GLU A 62 -1.59 1.71 -16.28
N ILE A 63 -0.69 2.34 -15.53
CA ILE A 63 -0.68 2.31 -14.07
C ILE A 63 -2.01 2.86 -13.54
N ARG A 64 -2.44 4.02 -14.05
CA ARG A 64 -3.69 4.67 -13.64
C ARG A 64 -4.92 3.81 -13.94
N THR A 65 -5.00 3.25 -15.13
CA THR A 65 -6.10 2.38 -15.55
C THR A 65 -6.22 1.17 -14.63
N TRP A 66 -5.10 0.50 -14.33
CA TRP A 66 -5.10 -0.64 -13.44
C TRP A 66 -5.51 -0.29 -12.00
N LEU A 67 -4.98 0.84 -11.48
CA LEU A 67 -5.36 1.36 -10.15
C LEU A 67 -6.85 1.69 -10.08
N ASP A 68 -7.41 2.37 -11.09
CA ASP A 68 -8.84 2.73 -11.12
C ASP A 68 -9.74 1.49 -11.13
N GLN A 69 -9.35 0.43 -11.84
CA GLN A 69 -10.06 -0.85 -11.83
C GLN A 69 -9.99 -1.53 -10.45
N ALA A 70 -8.80 -1.60 -9.83
CA ALA A 70 -8.64 -2.19 -8.50
C ALA A 70 -9.38 -1.39 -7.41
N LEU A 71 -9.34 -0.06 -7.50
CA LEU A 71 -10.06 0.82 -6.58
C LEU A 71 -11.58 0.80 -6.79
N GLY A 72 -12.05 0.46 -7.99
CA GLY A 72 -13.48 0.26 -8.30
C GLY A 72 -14.01 -1.12 -7.89
N ASP A 73 -13.15 -2.10 -7.66
CA ASP A 73 -13.54 -3.47 -7.35
C ASP A 73 -13.98 -3.59 -5.87
N PRO A 74 -15.25 -3.94 -5.56
CA PRO A 74 -15.74 -4.07 -4.19
C PRO A 74 -15.00 -5.15 -3.37
N ASP A 75 -14.37 -6.08 -4.04
CA ASP A 75 -13.63 -7.16 -3.41
C ASP A 75 -12.22 -6.75 -2.95
N VAL A 76 -11.71 -5.62 -3.38
CA VAL A 76 -10.39 -5.10 -3.00
C VAL A 76 -10.52 -4.17 -1.79
N GLN A 77 -9.68 -4.35 -0.78
CA GLN A 77 -9.58 -3.49 0.40
C GLN A 77 -8.25 -2.74 0.45
N ALA A 78 -7.19 -3.34 -0.10
CA ALA A 78 -5.87 -2.73 -0.18
C ALA A 78 -5.24 -2.98 -1.54
N VAL A 79 -4.52 -2.00 -2.06
CA VAL A 79 -3.73 -2.07 -3.29
C VAL A 79 -2.26 -1.89 -2.92
N LEU A 80 -1.44 -2.88 -3.25
CA LEU A 80 0.00 -2.82 -3.08
C LEU A 80 0.66 -2.77 -4.44
N THR A 81 1.49 -1.74 -4.70
CA THR A 81 2.25 -1.63 -5.93
C THR A 81 3.74 -1.76 -5.66
N THR A 82 4.47 -2.39 -6.56
CA THR A 82 5.92 -2.55 -6.47
C THR A 82 6.57 -2.27 -7.83
N GLY A 83 7.74 -1.63 -7.82
CA GLY A 83 8.44 -1.22 -9.03
C GLY A 83 8.07 0.19 -9.53
N GLY A 84 8.84 0.72 -10.50
CA GLY A 84 8.66 2.04 -11.09
C GLY A 84 8.76 3.22 -10.11
N THR A 85 9.45 3.04 -8.97
CA THR A 85 9.56 4.07 -7.93
C THR A 85 10.90 4.80 -7.92
N GLY A 86 11.83 4.48 -8.79
CA GLY A 86 13.13 5.12 -8.91
C GLY A 86 13.04 6.58 -9.42
N ILE A 87 14.19 7.15 -9.78
CA ILE A 87 14.30 8.54 -10.24
C ILE A 87 14.58 8.65 -11.75
N ALA A 88 14.55 7.52 -12.47
CA ALA A 88 14.69 7.55 -13.91
C ALA A 88 13.45 8.22 -14.57
N PRO A 89 13.57 8.77 -15.78
CA PRO A 89 12.46 9.46 -16.45
C PRO A 89 11.19 8.61 -16.60
N ARG A 90 11.32 7.29 -16.67
CA ARG A 90 10.19 6.37 -16.79
C ARG A 90 9.62 5.92 -15.44
N ASP A 91 10.33 6.09 -14.34
CA ASP A 91 9.84 5.72 -12.99
C ASP A 91 8.71 6.69 -12.57
N ARG A 92 7.46 6.31 -12.79
CA ARG A 92 6.28 7.16 -12.59
C ARG A 92 5.30 6.65 -11.54
N THR A 93 5.57 5.50 -10.93
CA THR A 93 4.63 4.88 -9.97
C THR A 93 4.30 5.80 -8.80
N CYS A 94 5.29 6.45 -8.19
CA CYS A 94 5.06 7.34 -7.05
C CYS A 94 4.19 8.55 -7.41
N GLU A 95 4.38 9.13 -8.60
CA GLU A 95 3.61 10.26 -9.10
C GLU A 95 2.15 9.84 -9.33
N VAL A 96 1.92 8.77 -10.10
CA VAL A 96 0.57 8.28 -10.42
C VAL A 96 -0.18 7.86 -9.15
N VAL A 97 0.48 7.14 -8.23
CA VAL A 97 -0.14 6.78 -6.95
C VAL A 97 -0.47 8.03 -6.15
N SER A 98 0.43 9.02 -6.07
CA SER A 98 0.16 10.27 -5.34
C SER A 98 -1.05 11.04 -5.88
N GLU A 99 -1.31 10.98 -7.18
CA GLU A 99 -2.46 11.63 -7.82
C GLU A 99 -3.80 10.95 -7.49
N VAL A 100 -3.82 9.65 -7.23
CA VAL A 100 -5.05 8.94 -6.88
C VAL A 100 -5.39 9.02 -5.40
N LEU A 101 -4.43 9.38 -4.55
CA LEU A 101 -4.64 9.45 -3.10
C LEU A 101 -5.51 10.65 -2.71
N GLU A 102 -6.58 10.40 -1.98
CA GLU A 102 -7.41 11.39 -1.30
C GLU A 102 -6.77 11.85 0.02
N LYS A 103 -6.07 10.95 0.69
CA LYS A 103 -5.32 11.21 1.93
C LYS A 103 -3.96 10.53 1.85
N ARG A 104 -2.91 11.29 2.10
CA ARG A 104 -1.55 10.76 2.14
C ARG A 104 -1.25 10.17 3.51
N LEU A 105 -0.49 9.09 3.51
CA LEU A 105 0.12 8.46 4.68
C LEU A 105 1.64 8.67 4.60
N ASP A 106 2.10 9.89 4.86
CA ASP A 106 3.51 10.28 4.68
C ASP A 106 4.44 9.44 5.55
N GLY A 107 3.99 9.05 6.76
CA GLY A 107 4.71 8.16 7.65
C GLY A 107 5.13 6.83 7.05
N PHE A 108 4.40 6.30 6.04
CA PHE A 108 4.82 5.08 5.36
C PHE A 108 6.16 5.29 4.63
N GLY A 109 6.28 6.33 3.83
CA GLY A 109 7.51 6.65 3.11
C GLY A 109 8.65 7.07 4.04
N GLU A 110 8.35 7.80 5.13
CA GLU A 110 9.34 8.22 6.13
C GLU A 110 9.95 7.03 6.87
N LEU A 111 9.11 6.15 7.40
CA LEU A 111 9.56 4.95 8.11
C LEU A 111 10.29 3.99 7.17
N PHE A 112 9.81 3.83 5.92
CA PHE A 112 10.48 2.99 4.95
C PHE A 112 11.90 3.50 4.64
N ARG A 113 12.08 4.80 4.41
CA ARG A 113 13.41 5.38 4.19
C ARG A 113 14.32 5.28 5.41
N MET A 114 13.76 5.48 6.61
CA MET A 114 14.52 5.30 7.86
C MET A 114 15.06 3.87 8.00
N LEU A 115 14.21 2.87 7.76
CA LEU A 115 14.61 1.45 7.80
C LEU A 115 15.60 1.12 6.68
N SER A 116 15.37 1.61 5.48
CA SER A 116 16.30 1.43 4.34
C SER A 116 17.67 2.04 4.64
N TYR A 117 17.72 3.19 5.34
CA TYR A 117 18.99 3.81 5.71
C TYR A 117 19.81 2.92 6.66
N GLN A 118 19.15 2.20 7.55
CA GLN A 118 19.83 1.26 8.45
C GLN A 118 20.45 0.07 7.69
N GLU A 119 19.88 -0.32 6.54
CA GLU A 119 20.39 -1.44 5.74
C GLU A 119 21.41 -1.02 4.67
N VAL A 120 21.15 0.08 3.95
CA VAL A 120 21.94 0.48 2.77
C VAL A 120 22.58 1.85 2.88
N GLY A 121 22.48 2.51 4.03
CA GLY A 121 23.07 3.82 4.27
C GLY A 121 22.51 4.92 3.36
N PRO A 122 23.32 5.87 2.88
CA PRO A 122 22.88 7.02 2.09
C PRO A 122 22.13 6.69 0.79
N ALA A 123 22.32 5.48 0.24
CA ALA A 123 21.57 5.02 -0.95
C ALA A 123 20.05 4.97 -0.70
N ALA A 124 19.61 4.93 0.57
CA ALA A 124 18.19 5.02 0.95
C ALA A 124 17.50 6.31 0.49
N MET A 125 18.24 7.36 0.12
CA MET A 125 17.66 8.55 -0.52
C MET A 125 16.90 8.22 -1.82
N LEU A 126 17.28 7.15 -2.50
CA LEU A 126 16.63 6.65 -3.72
C LEU A 126 15.44 5.74 -3.42
N SER A 127 15.20 5.38 -2.15
CA SER A 127 14.11 4.49 -1.73
C SER A 127 12.80 5.28 -1.64
N ARG A 128 12.20 5.58 -2.80
CA ARG A 128 10.91 6.26 -2.85
C ARG A 128 9.79 5.28 -2.54
N ALA A 129 8.96 5.65 -1.59
CA ALA A 129 7.73 4.93 -1.23
C ALA A 129 6.65 5.95 -0.89
N VAL A 130 5.43 5.67 -1.25
CA VAL A 130 4.26 6.52 -1.01
C VAL A 130 3.06 5.67 -0.63
N GLY A 131 2.23 6.17 0.27
CA GLY A 131 1.02 5.48 0.67
C GLY A 131 -0.09 6.42 1.11
N GLY A 132 -1.28 5.89 1.21
CA GLY A 132 -2.45 6.64 1.64
C GLY A 132 -3.75 5.91 1.44
N VAL A 133 -4.82 6.68 1.32
CA VAL A 133 -6.18 6.20 1.13
C VAL A 133 -6.78 6.79 -0.14
N ALA A 134 -7.43 5.96 -0.93
CA ALA A 134 -8.22 6.34 -2.09
C ALA A 134 -9.52 5.51 -2.13
N ARG A 135 -10.66 6.16 -2.27
CA ARG A 135 -12.01 5.53 -2.32
C ARG A 135 -12.25 4.57 -1.14
N GLY A 136 -11.79 4.97 0.07
CA GLY A 136 -11.89 4.16 1.29
C GLY A 136 -10.98 2.92 1.34
N LYS A 137 -10.02 2.78 0.43
CA LYS A 137 -9.06 1.67 0.34
C LYS A 137 -7.65 2.15 0.61
N VAL A 138 -6.84 1.28 1.17
CA VAL A 138 -5.40 1.54 1.38
C VAL A 138 -4.65 1.35 0.07
N VAL A 139 -3.77 2.28 -0.26
CA VAL A 139 -2.86 2.17 -1.42
C VAL A 139 -1.44 2.40 -0.94
N LEU A 140 -0.54 1.46 -1.22
CA LEU A 140 0.87 1.52 -0.85
C LEU A 140 1.75 1.21 -2.06
N ALA A 141 2.73 2.07 -2.32
CA ALA A 141 3.72 1.87 -3.38
C ALA A 141 5.13 1.77 -2.77
N MET A 142 5.86 0.73 -3.17
CA MET A 142 7.20 0.41 -2.68
C MET A 142 8.14 0.03 -3.82
N PRO A 143 9.48 0.11 -3.63
CA PRO A 143 10.44 -0.30 -4.63
C PRO A 143 10.32 -1.76 -5.05
N GLY A 144 10.77 -2.08 -6.29
CA GLY A 144 10.61 -3.40 -6.90
C GLY A 144 11.68 -4.42 -6.52
N SER A 145 12.76 -4.05 -5.83
CA SER A 145 13.78 -5.02 -5.43
C SER A 145 13.26 -5.96 -4.34
N PRO A 146 13.56 -7.28 -4.40
CA PRO A 146 13.09 -8.22 -3.38
C PRO A 146 13.45 -7.83 -1.96
N ALA A 147 14.67 -7.29 -1.72
CA ALA A 147 15.08 -6.82 -0.40
C ALA A 147 14.22 -5.65 0.10
N ALA A 148 13.93 -4.66 -0.76
CA ALA A 148 13.07 -3.54 -0.41
C ALA A 148 11.63 -3.97 -0.16
N VAL A 149 11.11 -4.91 -0.96
CA VAL A 149 9.79 -5.52 -0.76
C VAL A 149 9.74 -6.22 0.59
N GLN A 150 10.71 -7.07 0.89
CA GLN A 150 10.76 -7.79 2.17
C GLN A 150 10.77 -6.83 3.36
N LEU A 151 11.64 -5.81 3.31
CA LEU A 151 11.73 -4.79 4.35
C LEU A 151 10.38 -4.07 4.56
N ALA A 152 9.76 -3.57 3.49
CA ALA A 152 8.49 -2.85 3.57
C ALA A 152 7.38 -3.75 4.10
N MET A 153 7.25 -4.96 3.57
CA MET A 153 6.20 -5.90 3.94
C MET A 153 6.31 -6.35 5.39
N GLU A 154 7.48 -6.83 5.82
CA GLU A 154 7.66 -7.40 7.16
C GLU A 154 7.65 -6.34 8.26
N LYS A 155 8.24 -5.16 8.01
CA LYS A 155 8.42 -4.15 9.04
C LYS A 155 7.27 -3.16 9.14
N LEU A 156 6.55 -2.90 8.05
CA LEU A 156 5.53 -1.84 7.99
C LEU A 156 4.16 -2.37 7.58
N VAL A 157 4.08 -3.09 6.45
CA VAL A 157 2.78 -3.42 5.86
C VAL A 157 2.06 -4.49 6.66
N LEU A 158 2.63 -5.68 6.79
CA LEU A 158 1.96 -6.82 7.43
C LEU A 158 1.56 -6.54 8.89
N PRO A 159 2.39 -5.88 9.72
CA PRO A 159 2.00 -5.58 11.10
C PRO A 159 0.80 -4.64 11.22
N GLU A 160 0.53 -3.79 10.22
CA GLU A 160 -0.48 -2.73 10.28
C GLU A 160 -1.57 -2.84 9.21
N LEU A 161 -1.49 -3.77 8.26
CA LEU A 161 -2.39 -3.81 7.10
C LEU A 161 -3.88 -3.86 7.49
N GLY A 162 -4.22 -4.73 8.43
CA GLY A 162 -5.61 -4.84 8.90
C GLY A 162 -6.08 -3.57 9.61
N HIS A 163 -5.23 -2.97 10.44
CA HIS A 163 -5.51 -1.70 11.10
C HIS A 163 -5.70 -0.55 10.10
N LEU A 164 -4.81 -0.44 9.10
CA LEU A 164 -4.91 0.58 8.05
C LEU A 164 -6.22 0.44 7.26
N VAL A 165 -6.59 -0.77 6.87
CA VAL A 165 -7.84 -1.04 6.15
C VAL A 165 -9.06 -0.69 7.01
N TRP A 166 -9.05 -1.06 8.29
CA TRP A 166 -10.13 -0.71 9.20
C TRP A 166 -10.29 0.81 9.35
N GLU A 167 -9.18 1.54 9.53
CA GLU A 167 -9.22 3.01 9.61
C GLU A 167 -9.68 3.67 8.30
N ALA A 168 -9.21 3.14 7.14
CA ALA A 168 -9.58 3.67 5.83
C ALA A 168 -11.06 3.49 5.50
N SER A 169 -11.67 2.38 5.96
CA SER A 169 -13.07 2.04 5.69
C SER A 169 -14.06 2.54 6.75
N ARG A 170 -13.57 3.16 7.82
CA ARG A 170 -14.41 3.61 8.93
C ARG A 170 -15.36 4.72 8.49
N PRO A 171 -16.68 4.61 8.80
CA PRO A 171 -17.62 5.66 8.47
C PRO A 171 -17.27 6.96 9.24
N PRO A 172 -17.62 8.13 8.67
CA PRO A 172 -17.42 9.40 9.37
C PRO A 172 -18.17 9.38 10.71
N ARG A 173 -17.52 9.88 11.76
CA ARG A 173 -18.18 10.03 13.06
C ARG A 173 -19.28 11.09 12.95
N PRO A 174 -20.50 10.85 13.51
CA PRO A 174 -21.52 11.88 13.55
C PRO A 174 -20.97 13.11 14.29
N ARG A 175 -21.27 14.30 13.75
CA ARG A 175 -20.89 15.55 14.42
C ARG A 175 -21.66 15.65 15.73
N VAL A 176 -20.95 16.01 16.81
CA VAL A 176 -21.58 16.32 18.08
C VAL A 176 -22.47 17.57 17.85
N GLY A 177 -23.78 17.42 17.91
CA GLY A 177 -24.75 18.54 17.75
C GLY A 177 -25.83 18.34 16.68
N GLU A 178 -25.78 17.28 15.82
CA GLU A 178 -26.85 17.06 14.81
C GLU A 178 -28.02 16.16 15.31
N GLY A 179 -28.07 15.83 16.62
CA GLY A 179 -29.06 14.92 17.21
C GLY A 179 -30.18 15.61 18.03
N GLU A 180 -30.26 16.93 18.17
CA GLU A 180 -31.25 17.60 19.05
C GLU A 180 -32.08 18.70 18.38
N ALA A 181 -32.29 18.65 17.07
CA ALA A 181 -33.24 19.55 16.41
C ALA A 181 -34.43 18.75 15.80
N GLY A 182 -35.26 18.17 16.66
CA GLY A 182 -36.44 17.42 16.18
C GLY A 182 -37.25 16.77 17.29
N ARG A 183 -37.74 17.54 18.28
CA ARG A 183 -38.96 17.22 19.03
C ARG A 183 -39.70 18.50 19.39
#